data_500c7e0096c49da9e3d414cf26054a03
#
_entry.id   500c7e0096c49da9e3d414cf26054a03
#
_cell.length_a   1.000
_cell.length_b   1.000
_cell.length_c   1.000
_cell.angle_alpha   90.00
_cell.angle_beta   90.00
_cell.angle_gamma   90.00
#
_symmetry.space_group_name_H-M   'P 1'
#
loop_
_entity.id
_entity.type
_entity.pdbx_description
1 polymer ?
#
loop_
_entity_poly.entity_id
_entity_poly.type
_entity_poly.pdbx_seq_one_letter_code
_entity_poly.pdbx_strand_id
1 'polypeptide(L)'
;MFAREGDEAETGPGLSRHVRPTDLQAASQLITLATHGLIDVTEGVHQAVDLLSRMLADAGDIAWVEDPGYWGTRNILRMNGLQVDAIAVDADGMQVVEPAPGRVPKLAFVTPSHQYPLGPIMALSRRLALLEAARRHGFWVVEDDYDSEFRFAGQPIPSLQGLMPDAPVIYVGTFSKTLYPGLRTAYMVLPPALVDRIGAAQMELYRGGHLLTQAALAEFIDSGHYAAHIRRMRLIYGQRR
;
A
#
# COMPACT_ATOMS: atom_id res chain seq x y z
N MET A 1 -31.61 -40.37 -25.02
CA MET A 1 -30.39 -40.15 -25.80
C MET A 1 -30.27 -38.64 -26.00
N PHE A 2 -29.71 -37.91 -25.01
CA PHE A 2 -29.40 -36.48 -25.10
C PHE A 2 -27.99 -36.31 -24.62
N ALA A 3 -27.13 -35.89 -25.54
CA ALA A 3 -25.73 -35.54 -25.26
C ALA A 3 -25.65 -34.31 -24.35
N ARG A 4 -24.83 -34.38 -23.32
CA ARG A 4 -24.40 -33.21 -22.56
C ARG A 4 -23.23 -32.57 -23.29
N GLU A 5 -23.45 -31.39 -23.82
CA GLU A 5 -22.39 -30.49 -24.23
C GLU A 5 -21.65 -29.97 -23.00
N GLY A 6 -20.34 -29.98 -23.11
CA GLY A 6 -19.46 -29.59 -22.01
C GLY A 6 -19.48 -28.07 -21.79
N ASP A 7 -19.62 -27.71 -20.53
CA ASP A 7 -19.35 -26.36 -20.01
C ASP A 7 -17.82 -26.17 -20.02
N GLU A 8 -17.31 -25.54 -21.07
CA GLU A 8 -15.96 -24.95 -21.04
C GLU A 8 -16.02 -23.72 -20.15
N ALA A 9 -15.55 -23.88 -18.93
CA ALA A 9 -15.28 -22.75 -18.04
C ALA A 9 -14.25 -21.85 -18.74
N GLU A 10 -14.70 -20.70 -19.26
CA GLU A 10 -13.85 -19.61 -19.67
C GLU A 10 -13.01 -19.19 -18.45
N THR A 11 -11.76 -19.61 -18.45
CA THR A 11 -10.73 -19.04 -17.57
C THR A 11 -10.55 -17.57 -17.98
N GLY A 12 -11.10 -16.68 -17.19
CA GLY A 12 -10.90 -15.25 -17.35
C GLY A 12 -9.41 -14.90 -17.42
N PRO A 13 -9.05 -13.80 -18.08
CA PRO A 13 -7.66 -13.46 -18.36
C PRO A 13 -6.87 -13.39 -17.03
N GLY A 14 -5.85 -14.23 -16.94
CA GLY A 14 -5.00 -14.34 -15.76
C GLY A 14 -4.41 -12.97 -15.37
N LEU A 15 -4.82 -12.47 -14.22
CA LEU A 15 -4.36 -11.24 -13.59
C LEU A 15 -2.93 -11.42 -13.00
N SER A 16 -1.99 -11.89 -13.83
CA SER A 16 -0.56 -11.91 -13.48
C SER A 16 0.18 -10.66 -13.98
N ARG A 17 -0.52 -9.56 -14.25
CA ARG A 17 0.12 -8.31 -14.63
C ARG A 17 0.33 -7.46 -13.39
N HIS A 18 1.59 -7.32 -13.00
CA HIS A 18 2.08 -6.41 -11.99
C HIS A 18 1.47 -5.01 -12.18
N VAL A 19 0.56 -4.63 -11.31
CA VAL A 19 0.03 -3.26 -11.26
C VAL A 19 1.18 -2.37 -10.82
N ARG A 20 1.67 -1.53 -11.72
CA ARG A 20 2.66 -0.50 -11.38
C ARG A 20 1.90 0.76 -10.99
N PRO A 21 1.90 1.16 -9.72
CA PRO A 21 1.15 2.33 -9.27
C PRO A 21 1.58 3.65 -9.91
N THR A 22 2.73 3.67 -10.58
CA THR A 22 3.28 4.86 -11.27
C THR A 22 2.71 5.12 -12.65
N ASP A 23 1.95 4.19 -13.23
CA ASP A 23 1.30 4.42 -14.50
C ASP A 23 -0.09 5.04 -14.30
N LEU A 24 -0.36 6.15 -14.98
CA LEU A 24 -1.66 6.82 -14.97
C LEU A 24 -2.81 5.92 -15.49
N GLN A 25 -2.49 4.87 -16.24
CA GLN A 25 -3.36 3.75 -16.55
C GLN A 25 -3.67 2.90 -15.32
N ALA A 26 -2.80 2.87 -14.32
CA ALA A 26 -3.02 2.15 -13.08
C ALA A 26 -4.09 2.81 -12.19
N ALA A 27 -4.27 4.12 -12.22
CA ALA A 27 -5.32 4.77 -11.43
C ALA A 27 -6.72 4.42 -11.93
N SER A 28 -6.93 4.32 -13.26
CA SER A 28 -8.17 3.80 -13.85
C SER A 28 -8.33 2.30 -13.56
N GLN A 29 -7.23 1.54 -13.59
CA GLN A 29 -7.22 0.13 -13.20
C GLN A 29 -7.47 -0.06 -11.69
N LEU A 30 -7.04 0.90 -10.82
CA LEU A 30 -7.28 0.85 -9.39
C LEU A 30 -8.79 0.87 -9.07
N ILE A 31 -9.57 1.69 -9.76
CA ILE A 31 -11.03 1.74 -9.57
C ILE A 31 -11.69 0.47 -10.14
N THR A 32 -11.24 -0.01 -11.29
CA THR A 32 -11.68 -1.29 -11.85
C THR A 32 -11.30 -2.46 -10.92
N LEU A 33 -10.14 -2.42 -10.28
CA LEU A 33 -9.70 -3.42 -9.30
C LEU A 33 -10.45 -3.30 -7.96
N ALA A 34 -10.86 -2.10 -7.55
CA ALA A 34 -11.73 -1.92 -6.38
C ALA A 34 -13.10 -2.59 -6.59
N THR A 35 -13.64 -2.55 -7.82
CA THR A 35 -14.86 -3.28 -8.18
C THR A 35 -14.66 -4.81 -8.22
N HIS A 36 -13.42 -5.30 -8.27
CA HIS A 36 -13.06 -6.72 -8.22
C HIS A 36 -12.50 -7.15 -6.85
N GLY A 37 -12.58 -6.30 -5.83
CA GLY A 37 -12.25 -6.65 -4.45
C GLY A 37 -10.75 -6.70 -4.09
N LEU A 38 -9.84 -6.37 -5.02
CA LEU A 38 -8.39 -6.35 -4.74
C LEU A 38 -7.92 -5.03 -4.09
N ILE A 39 -8.75 -3.99 -4.14
CA ILE A 39 -8.45 -2.67 -3.61
C ILE A 39 -9.52 -2.27 -2.63
N ASP A 40 -9.08 -1.80 -1.48
CA ASP A 40 -9.93 -1.26 -0.43
C ASP A 40 -9.65 0.24 -0.26
N VAL A 41 -10.70 1.06 -0.19
CA VAL A 41 -10.59 2.52 -0.07
C VAL A 41 -10.81 2.94 1.37
N THR A 42 -9.91 3.78 1.89
CA THR A 42 -9.93 4.26 3.27
C THR A 42 -9.96 5.78 3.37
N GLU A 43 -10.34 6.29 4.54
CA GLU A 43 -10.32 7.72 4.86
C GLU A 43 -8.92 8.20 5.26
N GLY A 44 -7.96 7.99 4.35
CA GLY A 44 -6.54 8.31 4.52
C GLY A 44 -5.74 7.18 5.14
N VAL A 45 -4.41 7.32 5.07
CA VAL A 45 -3.44 6.32 5.53
C VAL A 45 -3.63 5.93 7.01
N HIS A 46 -4.05 6.87 7.86
CA HIS A 46 -4.29 6.58 9.29
C HIS A 46 -5.36 5.51 9.49
N GLN A 47 -6.46 5.56 8.73
CA GLN A 47 -7.50 4.55 8.81
C GLN A 47 -7.01 3.21 8.26
N ALA A 48 -6.20 3.21 7.19
CA ALA A 48 -5.57 2.00 6.68
C ALA A 48 -4.67 1.34 7.73
N VAL A 49 -3.79 2.11 8.40
CA VAL A 49 -2.94 1.61 9.47
C VAL A 49 -3.75 1.06 10.65
N ASP A 50 -4.82 1.78 11.06
CA ASP A 50 -5.70 1.34 12.15
C ASP A 50 -6.38 0.02 11.80
N LEU A 51 -6.98 -0.07 10.63
CA LEU A 51 -7.66 -1.28 10.15
C LEU A 51 -6.69 -2.47 10.07
N LEU A 52 -5.53 -2.29 9.44
CA LEU A 52 -4.54 -3.35 9.28
C LEU A 52 -4.02 -3.83 10.64
N SER A 53 -3.74 -2.93 11.57
CA SER A 53 -3.26 -3.32 12.91
C SER A 53 -4.30 -4.12 13.69
N ARG A 54 -5.58 -3.77 13.61
CA ARG A 54 -6.68 -4.52 14.26
C ARG A 54 -6.96 -5.87 13.63
N MET A 55 -6.76 -5.99 12.32
CA MET A 55 -7.12 -7.21 11.60
C MET A 55 -6.00 -8.23 11.51
N LEU A 56 -4.74 -7.80 11.63
CA LEU A 56 -3.56 -8.65 11.39
C LEU A 56 -2.68 -8.84 12.63
N ALA A 57 -2.99 -8.16 13.74
CA ALA A 57 -2.24 -8.28 14.98
C ALA A 57 -3.15 -8.20 16.21
N ASP A 58 -2.70 -8.77 17.31
CA ASP A 58 -3.33 -8.70 18.60
C ASP A 58 -2.59 -7.73 19.55
N ALA A 59 -3.25 -7.28 20.61
CA ALA A 59 -2.59 -6.47 21.64
C ALA A 59 -1.40 -7.23 22.24
N GLY A 60 -0.24 -6.58 22.28
CA GLY A 60 1.03 -7.17 22.71
C GLY A 60 1.89 -7.72 21.57
N ASP A 61 1.34 -7.89 20.38
CA ASP A 61 2.13 -8.24 19.19
C ASP A 61 3.09 -7.12 18.80
N ILE A 62 4.12 -7.46 18.03
CA ILE A 62 5.18 -6.54 17.64
C ILE A 62 4.92 -6.00 16.25
N ALA A 63 5.14 -4.70 16.08
CA ALA A 63 5.22 -4.04 14.79
C ALA A 63 6.57 -3.34 14.63
N TRP A 64 7.20 -3.52 13.47
CA TRP A 64 8.40 -2.78 13.09
C TRP A 64 8.00 -1.48 12.40
N VAL A 65 8.71 -0.40 12.74
CA VAL A 65 8.58 0.89 12.07
C VAL A 65 9.96 1.49 11.82
N GLU A 66 10.08 2.29 10.78
CA GLU A 66 11.29 3.06 10.50
C GLU A 66 11.63 4.03 11.65
N ASP A 67 12.93 4.21 11.95
CA ASP A 67 13.42 5.19 12.90
C ASP A 67 14.63 5.96 12.33
N PRO A 68 14.48 7.28 12.06
CA PRO A 68 13.25 8.05 12.17
C PRO A 68 12.19 7.62 11.15
N GLY A 69 10.92 7.79 11.49
CA GLY A 69 9.79 7.43 10.64
C GLY A 69 8.54 8.24 10.97
N TYR A 70 7.46 8.00 10.23
CA TYR A 70 6.23 8.75 10.40
C TYR A 70 5.59 8.49 11.77
N TRP A 71 5.49 9.54 12.57
CA TRP A 71 4.97 9.48 13.94
C TRP A 71 3.52 9.00 14.02
N GLY A 72 2.69 9.28 12.99
CA GLY A 72 1.28 8.88 12.95
C GLY A 72 1.10 7.36 12.99
N THR A 73 1.86 6.64 12.17
CA THR A 73 1.88 5.17 12.18
C THR A 73 2.25 4.62 13.56
N ARG A 74 3.35 5.12 14.15
CA ARG A 74 3.82 4.71 15.48
C ARG A 74 2.75 4.91 16.57
N ASN A 75 2.05 6.04 16.52
CA ASN A 75 1.03 6.35 17.52
C ASN A 75 -0.20 5.43 17.37
N ILE A 76 -0.68 5.20 16.14
CA ILE A 76 -1.83 4.31 15.89
C ILE A 76 -1.53 2.89 16.37
N LEU A 77 -0.36 2.35 16.04
CA LEU A 77 0.03 1.01 16.48
C LEU A 77 0.03 0.89 18.00
N ARG A 78 0.57 1.88 18.71
CA ARG A 78 0.54 1.92 20.19
C ARG A 78 -0.87 2.04 20.74
N MET A 79 -1.73 2.85 20.10
CA MET A 79 -3.14 2.99 20.51
C MET A 79 -3.91 1.67 20.35
N ASN A 80 -3.54 0.85 19.38
CA ASN A 80 -4.09 -0.50 19.19
C ASN A 80 -3.40 -1.56 20.06
N GLY A 81 -2.52 -1.16 20.98
CA GLY A 81 -1.90 -2.05 21.95
C GLY A 81 -0.67 -2.81 21.45
N LEU A 82 -0.15 -2.50 20.25
CA LEU A 82 1.04 -3.17 19.73
C LEU A 82 2.32 -2.63 20.38
N GLN A 83 3.29 -3.51 20.55
CA GLN A 83 4.67 -3.14 20.87
C GLN A 83 5.37 -2.68 19.58
N VAL A 84 5.93 -1.48 19.62
CA VAL A 84 6.56 -0.88 18.44
C VAL A 84 8.08 -0.96 18.59
N ASP A 85 8.70 -1.78 17.75
CA ASP A 85 10.15 -1.84 17.60
C ASP A 85 10.59 -0.85 16.51
N ALA A 86 11.43 0.09 16.89
CA ALA A 86 11.98 1.12 16.03
C ALA A 86 13.24 0.58 15.33
N ILE A 87 13.18 0.45 14.01
CA ILE A 87 14.26 -0.09 13.19
C ILE A 87 15.01 1.06 12.52
N ALA A 88 16.31 1.13 12.70
CA ALA A 88 17.14 2.20 12.17
C ALA A 88 17.08 2.27 10.63
N VAL A 89 17.13 3.50 10.13
CA VAL A 89 17.20 3.82 8.69
C VAL A 89 18.62 4.32 8.37
N ASP A 90 19.19 3.82 7.29
CA ASP A 90 20.44 4.28 6.71
C ASP A 90 20.25 4.80 5.27
N ALA A 91 21.33 5.03 4.53
CA ALA A 91 21.27 5.52 3.16
C ALA A 91 20.53 4.57 2.19
N ASP A 92 20.45 3.28 2.53
CA ASP A 92 19.78 2.24 1.75
C ASP A 92 18.35 1.96 2.22
N GLY A 93 17.82 2.71 3.19
CA GLY A 93 16.48 2.55 3.77
C GLY A 93 16.48 1.83 5.12
N MET A 94 15.31 1.34 5.57
CA MET A 94 15.19 0.60 6.83
C MET A 94 16.11 -0.62 6.84
N GLN A 95 16.88 -0.80 7.89
CA GLN A 95 17.73 -1.98 8.07
C GLN A 95 16.88 -3.23 8.22
N VAL A 96 17.34 -4.33 7.64
CA VAL A 96 16.69 -5.64 7.85
C VAL A 96 17.49 -6.39 8.92
N VAL A 97 16.85 -6.56 10.06
CA VAL A 97 17.44 -7.25 11.22
C VAL A 97 16.78 -8.60 11.42
N GLU A 98 17.51 -9.57 11.98
CA GLU A 98 16.91 -10.82 12.40
C GLU A 98 16.08 -10.59 13.66
N PRO A 99 14.81 -11.03 13.71
CA PRO A 99 14.00 -10.90 14.91
C PRO A 99 14.62 -11.65 16.10
N ALA A 100 14.66 -11.01 17.26
CA ALA A 100 15.06 -11.70 18.46
C ALA A 100 14.07 -12.85 18.80
N PRO A 101 14.48 -13.91 19.47
CA PRO A 101 13.59 -15.00 19.88
C PRO A 101 12.34 -14.49 20.60
N GLY A 102 11.17 -14.89 20.12
CA GLY A 102 9.88 -14.44 20.66
C GLY A 102 9.49 -13.00 20.31
N ARG A 103 10.24 -12.33 19.44
CA ARG A 103 9.99 -10.93 18.99
C ARG A 103 9.81 -10.82 17.48
N VAL A 104 9.22 -11.82 16.84
CA VAL A 104 8.87 -11.75 15.42
C VAL A 104 7.74 -10.72 15.24
N PRO A 105 7.91 -9.70 14.37
CA PRO A 105 6.84 -8.75 14.12
C PRO A 105 5.66 -9.40 13.40
N LYS A 106 4.47 -8.87 13.55
CA LYS A 106 3.30 -9.18 12.70
C LYS A 106 3.23 -8.27 11.50
N LEU A 107 3.68 -7.03 11.68
CA LEU A 107 3.62 -5.96 10.68
C LEU A 107 4.97 -5.22 10.65
N ALA A 108 5.41 -4.86 9.45
CA ALA A 108 6.55 -3.95 9.24
C ALA A 108 6.11 -2.79 8.33
N PHE A 109 6.18 -1.56 8.82
CA PHE A 109 5.77 -0.36 8.08
C PHE A 109 6.99 0.34 7.50
N VAL A 110 6.98 0.56 6.19
CA VAL A 110 8.10 1.16 5.44
C VAL A 110 7.62 2.17 4.41
N THR A 111 8.46 3.18 4.13
CA THR A 111 8.27 4.18 3.08
C THR A 111 9.37 4.07 2.02
N PRO A 112 9.40 2.98 1.22
CA PRO A 112 10.57 2.59 0.43
C PRO A 112 10.80 3.46 -0.80
N SER A 113 9.79 4.16 -1.29
CA SER A 113 9.88 5.02 -2.48
C SER A 113 10.48 6.39 -2.15
N HIS A 114 10.24 6.88 -0.94
CA HIS A 114 10.76 8.14 -0.40
C HIS A 114 10.66 8.10 1.12
N GLN A 115 11.72 7.70 1.78
CA GLN A 115 11.75 7.51 3.22
C GLN A 115 11.41 8.81 3.98
N TYR A 116 10.44 8.74 4.86
CA TYR A 116 10.06 9.88 5.68
C TYR A 116 10.73 9.82 7.07
N PRO A 117 11.45 10.87 7.52
CA PRO A 117 11.60 12.20 6.89
C PRO A 117 12.93 12.40 6.15
N LEU A 118 13.80 11.39 6.04
CA LEU A 118 15.20 11.56 5.60
C LEU A 118 15.35 11.64 4.06
N GLY A 119 14.41 11.07 3.30
CA GLY A 119 14.37 11.16 1.85
C GLY A 119 15.07 10.05 1.05
N PRO A 120 15.91 9.15 1.59
CA PRO A 120 16.51 8.12 0.79
C PRO A 120 15.46 7.18 0.18
N ILE A 121 15.84 6.57 -0.94
CA ILE A 121 15.06 5.52 -1.59
C ILE A 121 15.62 4.19 -1.13
N MET A 122 14.77 3.28 -0.68
CA MET A 122 15.22 1.95 -0.27
C MET A 122 15.85 1.21 -1.45
N ALA A 123 17.10 0.80 -1.28
CA ALA A 123 17.87 0.06 -2.27
C ALA A 123 17.21 -1.27 -2.63
N LEU A 124 17.34 -1.71 -3.89
CA LEU A 124 16.73 -2.96 -4.34
C LEU A 124 17.15 -4.18 -3.51
N SER A 125 18.44 -4.25 -3.16
CA SER A 125 18.96 -5.31 -2.28
C SER A 125 18.26 -5.34 -0.92
N ARG A 126 17.99 -4.15 -0.35
CA ARG A 126 17.29 -4.00 0.93
C ARG A 126 15.81 -4.39 0.83
N ARG A 127 15.16 -4.03 -0.29
CA ARG A 127 13.78 -4.44 -0.59
C ARG A 127 13.65 -5.96 -0.66
N LEU A 128 14.54 -6.62 -1.39
CA LEU A 128 14.56 -8.07 -1.52
C LEU A 128 14.85 -8.76 -0.17
N ALA A 129 15.79 -8.24 0.61
CA ALA A 129 16.09 -8.77 1.94
C ALA A 129 14.91 -8.64 2.90
N LEU A 130 14.16 -7.53 2.86
CA LEU A 130 12.95 -7.33 3.66
C LEU A 130 11.85 -8.34 3.29
N LEU A 131 11.61 -8.52 1.99
CA LEU A 131 10.62 -9.48 1.50
C LEU A 131 10.98 -10.92 1.88
N GLU A 132 12.26 -11.27 1.78
CA GLU A 132 12.75 -12.60 2.19
C GLU A 132 12.58 -12.80 3.70
N ALA A 133 12.91 -11.81 4.53
CA ALA A 133 12.67 -11.85 5.97
C ALA A 133 11.18 -11.99 6.29
N ALA A 134 10.32 -11.23 5.61
CA ALA A 134 8.87 -11.30 5.79
C ALA A 134 8.31 -12.69 5.47
N ARG A 135 8.75 -13.30 4.38
CA ARG A 135 8.36 -14.69 4.02
C ARG A 135 8.88 -15.71 5.02
N ARG A 136 10.15 -15.60 5.44
CA ARG A 136 10.80 -16.54 6.36
C ARG A 136 10.15 -16.54 7.73
N HIS A 137 9.80 -15.35 8.22
CA HIS A 137 9.29 -15.18 9.59
C HIS A 137 7.77 -15.06 9.66
N GLY A 138 7.07 -14.92 8.51
CA GLY A 138 5.62 -14.92 8.45
C GLY A 138 4.99 -13.60 8.90
N PHE A 139 5.56 -12.44 8.53
CA PHE A 139 4.97 -11.13 8.81
C PHE A 139 4.58 -10.39 7.52
N TRP A 140 3.66 -9.42 7.65
CA TRP A 140 3.23 -8.57 6.55
C TRP A 140 4.07 -7.28 6.49
N VAL A 141 4.44 -6.87 5.29
CA VAL A 141 5.04 -5.56 5.06
C VAL A 141 3.94 -4.61 4.58
N VAL A 142 3.83 -3.45 5.23
CA VAL A 142 2.95 -2.36 4.80
C VAL A 142 3.82 -1.30 4.14
N GLU A 143 3.69 -1.17 2.82
CA GLU A 143 4.38 -0.19 2.00
C GLU A 143 3.53 1.07 1.91
N ASP A 144 3.93 2.13 2.61
CA ASP A 144 3.29 3.45 2.53
C ASP A 144 3.96 4.28 1.43
N ASP A 145 3.28 4.42 0.30
CA ASP A 145 3.71 5.21 -0.85
C ASP A 145 2.88 6.49 -0.95
N TYR A 146 3.40 7.57 -0.41
CA TYR A 146 2.64 8.81 -0.24
C TYR A 146 2.88 9.85 -1.34
N ASP A 147 3.95 9.75 -2.17
CA ASP A 147 4.32 10.79 -3.13
C ASP A 147 5.07 10.30 -4.40
N SER A 148 5.06 9.02 -4.70
CA SER A 148 5.80 8.46 -5.86
C SER A 148 5.37 9.06 -7.20
N GLU A 149 4.14 9.59 -7.31
CA GLU A 149 3.66 10.31 -8.48
C GLU A 149 4.50 11.56 -8.80
N PHE A 150 5.17 12.15 -7.80
CA PHE A 150 6.00 13.36 -7.95
C PHE A 150 7.49 13.07 -8.07
N ARG A 151 7.86 11.88 -8.51
CA ARG A 151 9.24 11.55 -8.78
C ARG A 151 9.76 12.31 -10.02
N PHE A 152 10.88 13.04 -9.86
CA PHE A 152 11.43 13.91 -10.89
C PHE A 152 12.65 13.32 -11.61
N ALA A 153 13.32 12.34 -11.06
CA ALA A 153 14.54 11.77 -11.61
C ALA A 153 14.58 10.24 -11.47
N GLY A 154 15.27 9.59 -12.41
CA GLY A 154 15.50 8.14 -12.42
C GLY A 154 14.35 7.32 -13.04
N GLN A 155 14.63 6.04 -13.23
CA GLN A 155 13.62 5.08 -13.65
C GLN A 155 12.60 4.84 -12.52
N PRO A 156 11.33 4.55 -12.84
CA PRO A 156 10.37 4.13 -11.83
C PRO A 156 10.89 2.91 -11.08
N ILE A 157 10.87 2.98 -9.75
CA ILE A 157 11.23 1.81 -8.93
C ILE A 157 9.95 1.01 -8.71
N PRO A 158 9.96 -0.30 -8.96
CA PRO A 158 8.81 -1.15 -8.65
C PRO A 158 8.47 -1.07 -7.17
N SER A 159 7.17 -1.11 -6.83
CA SER A 159 6.74 -1.31 -5.44
C SER A 159 7.28 -2.62 -4.89
N LEU A 160 7.37 -2.74 -3.57
CA LEU A 160 7.73 -4.02 -2.93
C LEU A 160 6.76 -5.13 -3.36
N GLN A 161 5.46 -4.82 -3.43
CA GLN A 161 4.43 -5.76 -3.86
C GLN A 161 4.68 -6.30 -5.28
N GLY A 162 5.25 -5.48 -6.17
CA GLY A 162 5.53 -5.86 -7.56
C GLY A 162 6.85 -6.60 -7.78
N LEU A 163 7.70 -6.76 -6.75
CA LEU A 163 9.03 -7.34 -6.91
C LEU A 163 9.06 -8.86 -6.95
N MET A 164 8.06 -9.53 -6.38
CA MET A 164 7.97 -10.99 -6.41
C MET A 164 6.51 -11.46 -6.44
N PRO A 165 6.23 -12.62 -7.02
CA PRO A 165 4.93 -13.27 -6.91
C PRO A 165 4.58 -13.51 -5.44
N ASP A 166 3.32 -13.34 -5.08
CA ASP A 166 2.79 -13.59 -3.73
C ASP A 166 3.59 -12.89 -2.61
N ALA A 167 4.11 -11.69 -2.91
CA ALA A 167 4.81 -10.88 -1.92
C ALA A 167 3.88 -10.63 -0.70
N PRO A 168 4.37 -10.83 0.53
CA PRO A 168 3.59 -10.55 1.74
C PRO A 168 3.52 -9.03 2.00
N VAL A 169 3.04 -8.27 1.02
CA VAL A 169 3.03 -6.81 1.02
C VAL A 169 1.63 -6.29 0.82
N ILE A 170 1.24 -5.38 1.68
CA ILE A 170 0.06 -4.55 1.55
C ILE A 170 0.55 -3.17 1.11
N TYR A 171 0.18 -2.76 -0.10
CA TYR A 171 0.52 -1.43 -0.59
C TYR A 171 -0.53 -0.43 -0.16
N VAL A 172 -0.11 0.73 0.33
CA VAL A 172 -0.98 1.84 0.74
C VAL A 172 -0.60 3.08 -0.05
N GLY A 173 -1.52 3.59 -0.85
CA GLY A 173 -1.38 4.84 -1.59
C GLY A 173 -2.35 5.91 -1.10
N THR A 174 -2.05 7.19 -1.33
CA THR A 174 -2.90 8.29 -0.86
C THR A 174 -3.08 9.39 -1.89
N PHE A 175 -4.29 9.93 -1.98
CA PHE A 175 -4.59 11.14 -2.77
C PHE A 175 -4.34 12.45 -2.01
N SER A 176 -4.02 12.38 -0.72
CA SER A 176 -3.80 13.56 0.12
C SER A 176 -2.59 14.40 -0.30
N LYS A 177 -1.58 13.78 -0.92
CA LYS A 177 -0.38 14.48 -1.42
C LYS A 177 -0.48 14.83 -2.89
N THR A 178 -1.20 14.03 -3.66
CA THR A 178 -1.34 14.19 -5.11
C THR A 178 -2.43 15.18 -5.50
N LEU A 179 -3.51 15.29 -4.69
CA LEU A 179 -4.59 16.25 -4.87
C LEU A 179 -4.57 17.32 -3.79
N TYR A 180 -5.15 17.02 -2.63
CA TYR A 180 -5.06 17.93 -1.49
C TYR A 180 -5.32 17.18 -0.16
N PRO A 181 -4.71 17.65 0.96
CA PRO A 181 -4.75 16.91 2.23
C PRO A 181 -6.16 16.72 2.82
N GLY A 182 -7.07 17.66 2.57
CA GLY A 182 -8.45 17.62 3.08
C GLY A 182 -9.34 16.57 2.41
N LEU A 183 -8.92 15.99 1.27
CA LEU A 183 -9.67 14.93 0.59
C LEU A 183 -9.78 13.66 1.45
N ARG A 184 -8.79 13.40 2.29
CA ARG A 184 -8.76 12.27 3.22
C ARG A 184 -9.11 10.93 2.56
N THR A 185 -8.57 10.67 1.38
CA THR A 185 -8.80 9.42 0.64
C THR A 185 -7.47 8.74 0.39
N ALA A 186 -7.40 7.48 0.74
CA ALA A 186 -6.29 6.57 0.49
C ALA A 186 -6.84 5.23 -0.01
N TYR A 187 -5.97 4.36 -0.47
CA TYR A 187 -6.34 3.02 -0.93
C TYR A 187 -5.29 2.00 -0.53
N MET A 188 -5.73 0.77 -0.37
CA MET A 188 -4.85 -0.38 -0.13
C MET A 188 -4.96 -1.35 -1.30
N VAL A 189 -3.82 -1.85 -1.78
CA VAL A 189 -3.78 -3.01 -2.67
C VAL A 189 -3.43 -4.22 -1.83
N LEU A 190 -4.37 -5.13 -1.71
CA LEU A 190 -4.30 -6.26 -0.79
C LEU A 190 -3.81 -7.53 -1.50
N PRO A 191 -2.97 -8.36 -0.85
CA PRO A 191 -2.78 -9.72 -1.28
C PRO A 191 -4.11 -10.49 -1.31
N PRO A 192 -4.33 -11.41 -2.28
CA PRO A 192 -5.60 -12.12 -2.42
C PRO A 192 -6.10 -12.79 -1.13
N ALA A 193 -5.19 -13.30 -0.31
CA ALA A 193 -5.52 -13.94 0.98
C ALA A 193 -6.15 -13.00 2.02
N LEU A 194 -6.02 -11.68 1.86
CA LEU A 194 -6.53 -10.69 2.80
C LEU A 194 -7.80 -9.97 2.34
N VAL A 195 -8.15 -10.07 1.06
CA VAL A 195 -9.22 -9.28 0.43
C VAL A 195 -10.55 -9.44 1.17
N ASP A 196 -11.05 -10.66 1.30
CA ASP A 196 -12.36 -10.91 1.92
C ASP A 196 -12.40 -10.46 3.38
N ARG A 197 -11.33 -10.75 4.11
CA ARG A 197 -11.24 -10.44 5.54
C ARG A 197 -11.16 -8.93 5.80
N ILE A 198 -10.31 -8.22 5.06
CA ILE A 198 -10.14 -6.76 5.22
C ILE A 198 -11.36 -6.04 4.69
N GLY A 199 -11.89 -6.43 3.52
CA GLY A 199 -13.10 -5.83 2.94
C GLY A 199 -14.32 -5.97 3.85
N ALA A 200 -14.55 -7.15 4.43
CA ALA A 200 -15.62 -7.35 5.40
C ALA A 200 -15.46 -6.46 6.65
N ALA A 201 -14.25 -6.35 7.19
CA ALA A 201 -13.96 -5.49 8.33
C ALA A 201 -14.15 -4.01 8.00
N GLN A 202 -13.71 -3.57 6.83
CA GLN A 202 -13.89 -2.21 6.33
C GLN A 202 -15.38 -1.85 6.21
N MET A 203 -16.19 -2.73 5.64
CA MET A 203 -17.63 -2.54 5.55
C MET A 203 -18.30 -2.49 6.93
N GLU A 204 -17.89 -3.35 7.86
CA GLU A 204 -18.49 -3.41 9.18
C GLU A 204 -18.11 -2.20 10.05
N LEU A 205 -16.84 -1.80 10.04
CA LEU A 205 -16.33 -0.71 10.88
C LEU A 205 -16.61 0.68 10.30
N TYR A 206 -16.54 0.83 8.98
CA TYR A 206 -16.52 2.14 8.31
C TYR A 206 -17.62 2.32 7.27
N ARG A 207 -18.47 1.31 7.05
CA ARG A 207 -19.63 1.35 6.13
C ARG A 207 -19.28 1.78 4.70
N GLY A 208 -18.08 1.43 4.23
CA GLY A 208 -17.60 1.79 2.90
C GLY A 208 -17.02 3.22 2.79
N GLY A 209 -16.98 3.97 3.89
CA GLY A 209 -16.38 5.32 3.94
C GLY A 209 -17.17 6.38 3.16
N HIS A 210 -16.47 7.38 2.63
CA HIS A 210 -17.06 8.52 1.93
C HIS A 210 -17.41 8.21 0.47
N LEU A 211 -18.46 7.44 0.22
CA LEU A 211 -18.85 6.95 -1.11
C LEU A 211 -18.99 8.07 -2.17
N LEU A 212 -19.53 9.23 -1.79
CA LEU A 212 -19.65 10.37 -2.72
C LEU A 212 -18.28 10.89 -3.16
N THR A 213 -17.34 11.02 -2.24
CA THR A 213 -15.97 11.43 -2.54
C THR A 213 -15.26 10.39 -3.42
N GLN A 214 -15.46 9.11 -3.15
CA GLN A 214 -14.91 8.02 -3.96
C GLN A 214 -15.48 8.03 -5.37
N ALA A 215 -16.79 8.23 -5.55
CA ALA A 215 -17.42 8.33 -6.86
C ALA A 215 -16.92 9.55 -7.65
N ALA A 216 -16.81 10.71 -7.01
CA ALA A 216 -16.26 11.92 -7.64
C ALA A 216 -14.79 11.75 -8.04
N LEU A 217 -13.99 11.08 -7.20
CA LEU A 217 -12.59 10.77 -7.51
C LEU A 217 -12.47 9.77 -8.66
N ALA A 218 -13.34 8.77 -8.70
CA ALA A 218 -13.41 7.81 -9.80
C ALA A 218 -13.65 8.54 -11.13
N GLU A 219 -14.68 9.37 -11.21
CA GLU A 219 -14.99 10.18 -12.39
C GLU A 219 -13.81 11.10 -12.77
N PHE A 220 -13.16 11.73 -11.80
CA PHE A 220 -12.00 12.60 -12.02
C PHE A 220 -10.79 11.83 -12.60
N ILE A 221 -10.61 10.57 -12.21
CA ILE A 221 -9.57 9.70 -12.75
C ILE A 221 -9.95 9.22 -14.15
N ASP A 222 -11.15 8.70 -14.33
CA ASP A 222 -11.60 8.10 -15.58
C ASP A 222 -11.71 9.12 -16.74
N SER A 223 -12.10 10.36 -16.42
CA SER A 223 -12.08 11.47 -17.36
C SER A 223 -10.68 11.98 -17.74
N GLY A 224 -9.61 11.45 -17.13
CA GLY A 224 -8.22 11.83 -17.38
C GLY A 224 -7.78 13.14 -16.70
N HIS A 225 -8.64 13.76 -15.90
CA HIS A 225 -8.31 15.01 -15.20
C HIS A 225 -7.23 14.81 -14.13
N TYR A 226 -7.26 13.68 -13.42
CA TYR A 226 -6.19 13.33 -12.48
C TYR A 226 -4.82 13.26 -13.16
N ALA A 227 -4.74 12.58 -14.30
CA ALA A 227 -3.52 12.47 -15.08
C ALA A 227 -2.99 13.84 -15.55
N ALA A 228 -3.89 14.70 -16.02
CA ALA A 228 -3.55 16.06 -16.43
C ALA A 228 -3.04 16.90 -15.24
N HIS A 229 -3.69 16.76 -14.07
CA HIS A 229 -3.29 17.42 -12.83
C HIS A 229 -1.87 16.99 -12.40
N ILE A 230 -1.57 15.69 -12.35
CA ILE A 230 -0.24 15.18 -11.96
C ILE A 230 0.84 15.71 -12.91
N ARG A 231 0.60 15.68 -14.24
CA ARG A 231 1.55 16.25 -15.21
C ARG A 231 1.83 17.73 -14.95
N ARG A 232 0.77 18.52 -14.70
CA ARG A 232 0.90 19.94 -14.39
C ARG A 232 1.67 20.18 -13.09
N MET A 233 1.36 19.43 -12.03
CA MET A 233 2.03 19.59 -10.74
C MET A 233 3.50 19.19 -10.80
N ARG A 234 3.86 18.14 -11.56
CA ARG A 234 5.26 17.80 -11.82
C ARG A 234 6.04 18.97 -12.43
N LEU A 235 5.47 19.68 -13.41
CA LEU A 235 6.12 20.86 -13.99
C LEU A 235 6.33 21.97 -12.95
N ILE A 236 5.28 22.30 -12.18
CA ILE A 236 5.33 23.36 -11.17
C ILE A 236 6.34 23.03 -10.06
N TYR A 237 6.33 21.82 -9.53
CA TYR A 237 7.26 21.40 -8.47
C TYR A 237 8.70 21.29 -8.99
N GLY A 238 8.88 20.84 -10.24
CA GLY A 238 10.19 20.81 -10.88
C GLY A 238 10.83 22.21 -11.03
N GLN A 239 10.02 23.28 -11.20
CA GLN A 239 10.48 24.68 -11.26
C GLN A 239 10.83 25.27 -9.89
N ARG A 240 10.31 24.68 -8.79
CA ARG A 240 10.50 25.18 -7.43
C ARG A 240 11.59 24.44 -6.64
N ARG A 241 12.18 23.44 -7.24
CA ARG A 241 13.26 22.65 -6.70
C ARG A 241 14.63 23.25 -6.99
#